data_97e75015ad93c4f11bd0406702b0ac2e
#
_entry.id   97e75015ad93c4f11bd0406702b0ac2e
#
_cell.length_a   1.000
_cell.length_b   1.000
_cell.length_c   1.000
_cell.angle_alpha   90.00
_cell.angle_beta   90.00
_cell.angle_gamma   90.00
#
_symmetry.space_group_name_H-M   'P 1'
#
loop_
_entity.id
_entity.type
_entity.pdbx_description
1 polymer ?
#
loop_
_entity_poly.entity_id
_entity_poly.type
_entity_poly.pdbx_seq_one_letter_code
_entity_poly.pdbx_strand_id
1 'polypeptide(L)'
;MGRIKHLVYILPYLNLGGTERQALSLIREYQDRYRVTLLAPTGKGLPPFLEQQLDYCEFTAWERNFFKGLQELIAGIKAAQKHQSIDLIHVHGAHELMIPVRLLFPNLPIVFTVHGYHGASAEISYRLACLFANLWATRVICVCQTESDLLVKFGMNPAKLEMIYNGVPTPILDRSKVASLASQFNLDPTTQTIIGTAARLSEAKGLTYLLQAFARVAVDKPNLRLVIAGVGDLEQQLKQQSQNLGIASQTIFAGYVNDLPELMSLFNFFVLPSLQEACSLACAEAMAQQKAVIGTTVGGIVEQVADNKTGFLVPPQDIDTLADKIQYLLDRPELVDEFAHNGRKRYEELFALDRMLSKTENLYSKLLN
;
A
#
# COMPACT_ATOMS: atom_id res chain seq x y z
N MET A 1 -9.79 34.81 13.54
CA MET A 1 -9.41 33.52 12.92
C MET A 1 -8.24 32.98 13.72
N GLY A 2 -8.30 31.73 14.17
CA GLY A 2 -7.18 31.09 14.86
C GLY A 2 -5.99 30.90 13.91
N ARG A 3 -4.80 30.74 14.46
CA ARG A 3 -3.59 30.40 13.69
C ARG A 3 -3.79 29.08 12.95
N ILE A 4 -3.41 29.01 11.66
CA ILE A 4 -3.34 27.75 10.90
C ILE A 4 -2.39 26.81 11.63
N LYS A 5 -2.83 25.60 11.95
CA LYS A 5 -2.03 24.59 12.61
C LYS A 5 -0.95 24.04 11.68
N HIS A 6 0.19 23.66 12.23
CA HIS A 6 1.35 23.16 11.50
C HIS A 6 1.56 21.65 11.74
N LEU A 7 1.41 20.84 10.68
CA LEU A 7 1.66 19.42 10.67
C LEU A 7 3.02 19.12 10.05
N VAL A 8 3.79 18.25 10.68
CA VAL A 8 5.07 17.78 10.16
C VAL A 8 4.98 16.28 9.90
N TYR A 9 5.22 15.87 8.66
CA TYR A 9 5.31 14.46 8.26
C TYR A 9 6.77 14.04 8.20
N ILE A 10 7.10 12.88 8.78
CA ILE A 10 8.45 12.30 8.72
C ILE A 10 8.35 10.91 8.12
N LEU A 11 9.01 10.70 6.97
CA LEU A 11 9.07 9.44 6.27
C LEU A 11 10.51 8.92 6.22
N PRO A 12 10.76 7.62 6.44
CA PRO A 12 12.11 7.06 6.44
C PRO A 12 12.74 6.96 5.04
N TYR A 13 11.90 6.94 4.00
CA TYR A 13 12.28 6.81 2.59
C TYR A 13 11.18 7.39 1.68
N LEU A 14 11.52 7.70 0.42
CA LEU A 14 10.59 8.06 -0.64
C LEU A 14 10.82 7.16 -1.86
N ASN A 15 10.27 5.94 -1.77
CA ASN A 15 10.22 4.98 -2.88
C ASN A 15 8.87 5.11 -3.61
N LEU A 16 8.46 4.07 -4.35
CA LEU A 16 7.15 3.98 -4.99
C LEU A 16 6.30 2.91 -4.28
N GLY A 17 6.06 3.11 -2.98
CA GLY A 17 5.39 2.14 -2.12
C GLY A 17 4.07 2.61 -1.50
N GLY A 18 3.46 1.73 -0.68
CA GLY A 18 2.18 2.01 -0.02
C GLY A 18 2.28 3.08 1.06
N THR A 19 3.40 3.12 1.80
CA THR A 19 3.66 4.10 2.86
C THR A 19 3.64 5.52 2.31
N GLU A 20 4.38 5.76 1.23
CA GLU A 20 4.49 7.07 0.59
C GLU A 20 3.16 7.49 -0.03
N ARG A 21 2.45 6.56 -0.69
CA ARG A 21 1.14 6.82 -1.29
C ARG A 21 0.10 7.20 -0.23
N GLN A 22 0.12 6.55 0.93
CA GLN A 22 -0.75 6.92 2.05
C GLN A 22 -0.41 8.32 2.57
N ALA A 23 0.87 8.60 2.85
CA ALA A 23 1.29 9.91 3.34
C ALA A 23 0.97 11.03 2.34
N LEU A 24 1.20 10.80 1.04
CA LEU A 24 0.85 11.74 -0.02
C LEU A 24 -0.66 12.03 -0.07
N SER A 25 -1.49 11.01 0.09
CA SER A 25 -2.95 11.18 0.12
C SER A 25 -3.41 12.06 1.30
N LEU A 26 -2.81 11.86 2.50
CA LEU A 26 -3.07 12.71 3.67
C LEU A 26 -2.59 14.15 3.44
N ILE A 27 -1.40 14.34 2.89
CA ILE A 27 -0.84 15.66 2.61
C ILE A 27 -1.70 16.43 1.60
N ARG A 28 -2.12 15.77 0.51
CA ARG A 28 -2.99 16.38 -0.52
C ARG A 28 -4.30 16.89 0.06
N GLU A 29 -4.90 16.13 0.97
CA GLU A 29 -6.16 16.53 1.60
C GLU A 29 -5.97 17.67 2.60
N TYR A 30 -4.85 17.66 3.33
CA TYR A 30 -4.71 18.54 4.49
C TYR A 30 -3.95 19.84 4.22
N GLN A 31 -3.23 19.97 3.10
CA GLN A 31 -2.42 21.15 2.77
C GLN A 31 -3.24 22.47 2.67
N ASP A 32 -4.54 22.39 2.36
CA ASP A 32 -5.41 23.57 2.29
C ASP A 32 -5.90 24.03 3.66
N ARG A 33 -5.82 23.17 4.68
CA ARG A 33 -6.30 23.42 6.05
C ARG A 33 -5.18 23.59 7.07
N TYR A 34 -4.06 22.99 6.79
CA TYR A 34 -2.88 22.96 7.66
C TYR A 34 -1.65 23.42 6.86
N ARG A 35 -0.73 24.10 7.54
CA ARG A 35 0.62 24.17 7.00
C ARG A 35 1.26 22.79 7.10
N VAL A 36 1.89 22.34 6.03
CA VAL A 36 2.52 21.02 5.99
C VAL A 36 4.01 21.15 5.73
N THR A 37 4.83 20.48 6.53
CA THR A 37 6.26 20.25 6.27
C THR A 37 6.50 18.76 6.13
N LEU A 38 7.21 18.35 5.08
CA LEU A 38 7.68 16.99 4.86
C LEU A 38 9.18 16.90 5.16
N LEU A 39 9.57 15.98 6.03
CA LEU A 39 10.97 15.58 6.24
C LEU A 39 11.14 14.16 5.73
N ALA A 40 11.97 13.98 4.73
CA ALA A 40 12.24 12.66 4.14
C ALA A 40 13.55 12.65 3.36
N PRO A 41 14.20 11.48 3.20
CA PRO A 41 15.30 11.33 2.25
C PRO A 41 14.82 11.51 0.80
N THR A 42 15.70 11.95 -0.08
CA THR A 42 15.38 11.96 -1.53
C THR A 42 15.20 10.55 -2.08
N GLY A 43 14.31 10.38 -3.06
CA GLY A 43 14.02 9.08 -3.69
C GLY A 43 13.11 9.21 -4.90
N LYS A 44 12.86 8.10 -5.59
CA LYS A 44 12.01 8.06 -6.80
C LYS A 44 10.56 8.48 -6.54
N GLY A 45 10.09 8.39 -5.31
CA GLY A 45 8.75 8.80 -4.89
C GLY A 45 8.63 10.29 -4.51
N LEU A 46 9.70 11.08 -4.57
CA LEU A 46 9.68 12.50 -4.19
C LEU A 46 8.85 13.41 -5.12
N PRO A 47 8.91 13.29 -6.46
CA PRO A 47 8.26 14.27 -7.34
C PRO A 47 6.79 14.57 -7.03
N PRO A 48 5.90 13.58 -6.78
CA PRO A 48 4.50 13.86 -6.46
C PRO A 48 4.27 14.68 -5.17
N PHE A 49 5.24 14.67 -4.24
CA PHE A 49 5.19 15.50 -3.04
C PHE A 49 5.57 16.95 -3.35
N LEU A 50 6.54 17.18 -4.22
CA LEU A 50 6.96 18.53 -4.62
C LEU A 50 5.91 19.27 -5.44
N GLU A 51 4.94 18.56 -6.00
CA GLU A 51 3.77 19.15 -6.66
C GLU A 51 2.75 19.71 -5.65
N GLN A 52 2.90 19.41 -4.36
CA GLN A 52 2.00 19.86 -3.32
C GLN A 52 2.49 21.17 -2.68
N GLN A 53 1.57 21.90 -2.04
CA GLN A 53 1.87 23.12 -1.29
C GLN A 53 2.44 22.76 0.10
N LEU A 54 3.71 22.32 0.13
CA LEU A 54 4.38 21.94 1.37
C LEU A 54 5.82 22.46 1.43
N ASP A 55 6.34 22.62 2.64
CA ASP A 55 7.77 22.81 2.87
C ASP A 55 8.46 21.43 2.87
N TYR A 56 9.55 21.30 2.11
CA TYR A 56 10.33 20.05 2.08
C TYR A 56 11.71 20.27 2.72
N CYS A 57 12.07 19.38 3.63
CA CYS A 57 13.39 19.31 4.24
C CYS A 57 13.98 17.92 4.03
N GLU A 58 15.06 17.84 3.27
CA GLU A 58 15.78 16.59 3.05
C GLU A 58 16.63 16.20 4.25
N PHE A 59 16.70 14.90 4.54
CA PHE A 59 17.74 14.34 5.42
C PHE A 59 18.31 13.06 4.79
N THR A 60 19.55 12.73 5.17
CA THR A 60 20.20 11.50 4.69
C THR A 60 19.55 10.27 5.32
N ALA A 61 19.16 9.30 4.49
CA ALA A 61 18.60 8.03 4.98
C ALA A 61 19.57 7.35 5.96
N TRP A 62 19.04 6.85 7.08
CA TRP A 62 19.85 6.31 8.18
C TRP A 62 20.68 5.08 7.80
N GLU A 63 20.20 4.30 6.84
CA GLU A 63 20.94 3.18 6.25
C GLU A 63 22.24 3.61 5.57
N ARG A 64 22.28 4.85 5.04
CA ARG A 64 23.46 5.42 4.40
C ARG A 64 24.42 6.05 5.38
N ASN A 65 23.92 6.86 6.32
CA ASN A 65 24.71 7.50 7.35
C ASN A 65 23.82 7.97 8.50
N PHE A 66 23.79 7.19 9.57
CA PHE A 66 22.95 7.44 10.74
C PHE A 66 23.20 8.81 11.39
N PHE A 67 24.46 9.15 11.68
CA PHE A 67 24.79 10.40 12.39
C PHE A 67 24.46 11.63 11.56
N LYS A 68 24.78 11.61 10.28
CA LYS A 68 24.45 12.70 9.36
C LYS A 68 22.94 12.86 9.23
N GLY A 69 22.22 11.76 8.99
CA GLY A 69 20.76 11.77 8.87
C GLY A 69 20.08 12.30 10.15
N LEU A 70 20.56 11.90 11.32
CA LEU A 70 20.05 12.39 12.61
C LEU A 70 20.28 13.91 12.77
N GLN A 71 21.47 14.41 12.44
CA GLN A 71 21.77 15.85 12.49
C GLN A 71 20.89 16.66 11.54
N GLU A 72 20.72 16.19 10.32
CA GLU A 72 19.89 16.84 9.30
C GLU A 72 18.41 16.81 9.66
N LEU A 73 17.91 15.68 10.17
CA LEU A 73 16.54 15.56 10.67
C LEU A 73 16.28 16.56 11.81
N ILE A 74 17.18 16.64 12.79
CA ILE A 74 17.10 17.62 13.89
C ILE A 74 17.11 19.06 13.36
N ALA A 75 17.98 19.35 12.39
CA ALA A 75 18.07 20.68 11.77
C ALA A 75 16.77 21.02 11.01
N GLY A 76 16.21 20.07 10.25
CA GLY A 76 14.94 20.22 9.53
C GLY A 76 13.76 20.48 10.47
N ILE A 77 13.66 19.72 11.58
CA ILE A 77 12.61 19.94 12.58
C ILE A 77 12.74 21.32 13.22
N LYS A 78 13.96 21.76 13.56
CA LYS A 78 14.21 23.11 14.12
C LYS A 78 13.89 24.20 13.10
N ALA A 79 14.20 24.00 11.83
CA ALA A 79 13.87 24.94 10.76
C ALA A 79 12.34 25.07 10.62
N ALA A 80 11.61 23.96 10.56
CA ALA A 80 10.16 23.95 10.51
C ALA A 80 9.54 24.70 11.72
N GLN A 81 10.05 24.43 12.94
CA GLN A 81 9.62 25.10 14.17
C GLN A 81 9.90 26.60 14.18
N LYS A 82 11.01 27.04 13.57
CA LYS A 82 11.38 28.47 13.48
C LYS A 82 10.45 29.24 12.56
N HIS A 83 10.01 28.62 11.46
CA HIS A 83 9.06 29.24 10.52
C HIS A 83 7.66 29.39 11.15
N GLN A 84 7.19 28.34 11.79
CA GLN A 84 5.94 28.33 12.54
C GLN A 84 5.98 27.22 13.58
N SER A 85 5.47 27.47 14.80
CA SER A 85 5.43 26.43 15.83
C SER A 85 4.67 25.22 15.35
N ILE A 86 5.29 24.05 15.53
CA ILE A 86 4.73 22.75 15.15
C ILE A 86 3.62 22.39 16.14
N ASP A 87 2.48 21.92 15.65
CA ASP A 87 1.35 21.50 16.47
C ASP A 87 1.24 19.98 16.58
N LEU A 88 1.66 19.23 15.55
CA LEU A 88 1.64 17.77 15.54
C LEU A 88 2.72 17.23 14.59
N ILE A 89 3.33 16.12 14.96
CA ILE A 89 4.23 15.35 14.08
C ILE A 89 3.62 13.99 13.79
N HIS A 90 3.57 13.62 12.50
CA HIS A 90 3.17 12.30 12.04
C HIS A 90 4.37 11.55 11.47
N VAL A 91 4.78 10.49 12.16
CA VAL A 91 5.89 9.62 11.76
C VAL A 91 5.33 8.37 11.07
N HIS A 92 5.88 8.01 9.93
CA HIS A 92 5.51 6.82 9.18
C HIS A 92 6.62 5.76 9.22
N GLY A 93 6.26 4.52 9.51
CA GLY A 93 7.05 3.30 9.29
C GLY A 93 8.22 3.08 10.27
N ALA A 94 9.11 4.04 10.44
CA ALA A 94 10.33 3.88 11.24
C ALA A 94 10.17 4.48 12.64
N HIS A 95 10.06 3.62 13.64
CA HIS A 95 9.82 4.02 15.04
C HIS A 95 10.93 4.85 15.65
N GLU A 96 12.17 4.64 15.22
CA GLU A 96 13.36 5.36 15.70
C GLU A 96 13.34 6.86 15.33
N LEU A 97 12.59 7.26 14.31
CA LEU A 97 12.43 8.67 13.93
C LEU A 97 11.68 9.50 15.00
N MET A 98 10.98 8.84 15.94
CA MET A 98 10.36 9.53 17.07
C MET A 98 11.37 10.01 18.14
N ILE A 99 12.56 9.40 18.22
CA ILE A 99 13.58 9.72 19.22
C ILE A 99 13.95 11.20 19.19
N PRO A 100 14.48 11.75 18.06
CA PRO A 100 14.87 13.15 18.03
C PRO A 100 13.69 14.10 18.23
N VAL A 101 12.50 13.73 17.78
CA VAL A 101 11.29 14.53 18.00
C VAL A 101 11.00 14.67 19.49
N ARG A 102 10.98 13.57 20.23
CA ARG A 102 10.64 13.58 21.65
C ARG A 102 11.70 14.26 22.50
N LEU A 103 12.97 14.14 22.12
CA LEU A 103 14.06 14.85 22.79
C LEU A 103 13.98 16.37 22.62
N LEU A 104 13.55 16.84 21.44
CA LEU A 104 13.40 18.27 21.16
C LEU A 104 12.09 18.86 21.72
N PHE A 105 11.02 18.08 21.71
CA PHE A 105 9.66 18.51 22.03
C PHE A 105 8.95 17.49 22.94
N PRO A 106 9.20 17.52 24.27
CA PRO A 106 8.67 16.51 25.20
C PRO A 106 7.14 16.37 25.19
N ASN A 107 6.42 17.44 24.94
CA ASN A 107 4.95 17.50 25.05
C ASN A 107 4.23 17.56 23.69
N LEU A 108 4.96 17.57 22.56
CA LEU A 108 4.35 17.67 21.24
C LEU A 108 3.59 16.37 20.90
N PRO A 109 2.34 16.43 20.40
CA PRO A 109 1.65 15.26 19.92
C PRO A 109 2.40 14.57 18.80
N ILE A 110 2.64 13.25 18.94
CA ILE A 110 3.24 12.39 17.92
C ILE A 110 2.22 11.31 17.56
N VAL A 111 1.84 11.28 16.28
CA VAL A 111 1.14 10.16 15.66
C VAL A 111 2.16 9.28 14.97
N PHE A 112 2.07 7.98 15.17
CA PHE A 112 2.95 7.01 14.51
C PHE A 112 2.11 6.02 13.71
N THR A 113 2.32 5.92 12.38
CA THR A 113 1.66 4.90 11.55
C THR A 113 2.58 3.73 11.30
N VAL A 114 2.11 2.53 11.68
CA VAL A 114 2.79 1.25 11.40
C VAL A 114 2.24 0.68 10.10
N HIS A 115 3.15 0.44 9.14
CA HIS A 115 2.85 -0.12 7.83
C HIS A 115 3.21 -1.61 7.69
N GLY A 116 3.51 -2.26 8.82
CA GLY A 116 3.98 -3.64 8.87
C GLY A 116 5.50 -3.77 8.78
N TYR A 117 6.04 -4.73 9.53
CA TYR A 117 7.44 -5.12 9.46
C TYR A 117 7.53 -6.51 8.85
N HIS A 118 8.49 -6.71 7.96
CA HIS A 118 8.64 -7.94 7.18
C HIS A 118 10.07 -8.49 7.27
N GLY A 119 10.24 -9.76 6.90
CA GLY A 119 11.54 -10.41 6.87
C GLY A 119 11.98 -11.01 8.21
N ALA A 120 13.21 -11.48 8.27
CA ALA A 120 13.76 -12.24 9.42
C ALA A 120 13.83 -11.43 10.73
N SER A 121 13.96 -10.12 10.66
CA SER A 121 14.02 -9.22 11.82
C SER A 121 12.65 -8.62 12.23
N ALA A 122 11.56 -9.03 11.59
CA ALA A 122 10.24 -8.45 11.83
C ALA A 122 9.83 -8.46 13.32
N GLU A 123 10.05 -9.57 14.02
CA GLU A 123 9.70 -9.67 15.45
C GLU A 123 10.45 -8.64 16.30
N ILE A 124 11.76 -8.47 16.06
CA ILE A 124 12.59 -7.50 16.79
C ILE A 124 12.06 -6.08 16.47
N SER A 125 11.76 -5.81 15.22
CA SER A 125 11.22 -4.51 14.79
C SER A 125 9.87 -4.21 15.43
N TYR A 126 8.97 -5.20 15.56
CA TYR A 126 7.71 -5.04 16.29
C TYR A 126 7.92 -4.74 17.77
N ARG A 127 8.83 -5.48 18.46
CA ARG A 127 9.14 -5.25 19.88
C ARG A 127 9.71 -3.86 20.12
N LEU A 128 10.64 -3.41 19.29
CA LEU A 128 11.22 -2.07 19.38
C LEU A 128 10.17 -0.99 19.06
N ALA A 129 9.37 -1.18 18.02
CA ALA A 129 8.28 -0.27 17.66
C ALA A 129 7.29 -0.11 18.81
N CYS A 130 6.87 -1.22 19.45
CA CYS A 130 6.00 -1.19 20.62
C CYS A 130 6.63 -0.46 21.81
N LEU A 131 7.91 -0.75 22.11
CA LEU A 131 8.63 -0.08 23.18
C LEU A 131 8.68 1.44 22.96
N PHE A 132 9.15 1.88 21.80
CA PHE A 132 9.29 3.30 21.49
C PHE A 132 7.95 4.01 21.35
N ALA A 133 6.96 3.37 20.74
CA ALA A 133 5.63 3.96 20.61
C ALA A 133 4.90 4.07 21.97
N ASN A 134 5.05 3.08 22.86
CA ASN A 134 4.52 3.18 24.23
C ASN A 134 5.12 4.35 24.99
N LEU A 135 6.42 4.61 24.82
CA LEU A 135 7.10 5.70 25.50
C LEU A 135 6.80 7.07 24.86
N TRP A 136 6.78 7.15 23.54
CA TRP A 136 6.87 8.43 22.83
C TRP A 136 5.70 8.79 21.93
N ALA A 137 5.00 7.83 21.36
CA ALA A 137 3.81 8.15 20.56
C ALA A 137 2.62 8.56 21.45
N THR A 138 1.88 9.57 21.01
CA THR A 138 0.58 9.93 21.60
C THR A 138 -0.50 8.96 21.13
N ARG A 139 -0.49 8.64 19.85
CA ARG A 139 -1.35 7.63 19.21
C ARG A 139 -0.58 6.86 18.14
N VAL A 140 -1.00 5.63 17.90
CA VAL A 140 -0.44 4.74 16.89
C VAL A 140 -1.55 4.32 15.95
N ILE A 141 -1.38 4.57 14.67
CA ILE A 141 -2.28 4.11 13.62
C ILE A 141 -1.83 2.73 13.14
N CYS A 142 -2.74 1.75 13.18
CA CYS A 142 -2.60 0.44 12.58
C CYS A 142 -3.40 0.41 11.28
N VAL A 143 -2.79 -0.04 10.20
CA VAL A 143 -3.42 -0.02 8.87
C VAL A 143 -4.38 -1.19 8.61
N CYS A 144 -4.46 -2.15 9.53
CA CYS A 144 -5.43 -3.25 9.56
C CYS A 144 -5.51 -3.87 10.96
N GLN A 145 -6.53 -4.70 11.20
CA GLN A 145 -6.73 -5.36 12.50
C GLN A 145 -5.60 -6.36 12.78
N THR A 146 -5.16 -7.10 11.77
CA THR A 146 -4.03 -8.04 11.89
C THR A 146 -2.76 -7.35 12.43
N GLU A 147 -2.45 -6.14 11.93
CA GLU A 147 -1.35 -5.33 12.46
C GLU A 147 -1.60 -4.88 13.90
N SER A 148 -2.82 -4.48 14.22
CA SER A 148 -3.21 -4.11 15.58
C SER A 148 -2.99 -5.27 16.56
N ASP A 149 -3.43 -6.47 16.19
CA ASP A 149 -3.31 -7.67 17.02
C ASP A 149 -1.84 -8.07 17.20
N LEU A 150 -1.02 -7.94 16.15
CA LEU A 150 0.43 -8.16 16.23
C LEU A 150 1.10 -7.16 17.17
N LEU A 151 0.77 -5.87 17.08
CA LEU A 151 1.32 -4.87 17.99
C LEU A 151 0.94 -5.15 19.44
N VAL A 152 -0.32 -5.51 19.71
CA VAL A 152 -0.77 -5.91 21.07
C VAL A 152 0.00 -7.13 21.55
N LYS A 153 0.17 -8.16 20.72
CA LYS A 153 0.97 -9.36 21.01
C LYS A 153 2.41 -9.03 21.41
N PHE A 154 3.00 -8.00 20.78
CA PHE A 154 4.36 -7.54 21.07
C PHE A 154 4.45 -6.46 22.16
N GLY A 155 3.37 -6.23 22.90
CA GLY A 155 3.35 -5.40 24.10
C GLY A 155 2.94 -3.94 23.89
N MET A 156 2.30 -3.61 22.77
CA MET A 156 1.73 -2.27 22.57
C MET A 156 0.53 -2.05 23.47
N ASN A 157 0.46 -0.87 24.09
CA ASN A 157 -0.70 -0.46 24.88
C ASN A 157 -1.93 -0.24 23.97
N PRO A 158 -3.00 -1.05 24.09
CA PRO A 158 -4.17 -0.94 23.23
C PRO A 158 -4.85 0.44 23.28
N ALA A 159 -4.76 1.16 24.41
CA ALA A 159 -5.36 2.48 24.55
C ALA A 159 -4.74 3.56 23.64
N LYS A 160 -3.55 3.29 23.08
CA LYS A 160 -2.89 4.18 22.11
C LYS A 160 -3.19 3.83 20.66
N LEU A 161 -3.77 2.65 20.39
CA LEU A 161 -4.02 2.16 19.04
C LEU A 161 -5.29 2.79 18.44
N GLU A 162 -5.19 3.15 17.18
CA GLU A 162 -6.31 3.58 16.32
C GLU A 162 -6.25 2.77 15.02
N MET A 163 -7.27 1.98 14.75
CA MET A 163 -7.34 1.19 13.52
C MET A 163 -7.93 2.03 12.39
N ILE A 164 -7.10 2.37 11.41
CA ILE A 164 -7.45 3.16 10.23
C ILE A 164 -6.93 2.45 8.98
N TYR A 165 -7.81 1.77 8.25
CA TYR A 165 -7.43 1.12 6.99
C TYR A 165 -6.83 2.12 6.00
N ASN A 166 -5.86 1.66 5.22
CA ASN A 166 -5.39 2.40 4.06
C ASN A 166 -6.54 2.62 3.07
N GLY A 167 -6.73 3.86 2.64
CA GLY A 167 -7.74 4.24 1.67
C GLY A 167 -7.16 4.47 0.29
N VAL A 168 -7.93 4.13 -0.74
CA VAL A 168 -7.61 4.45 -2.13
C VAL A 168 -8.73 5.29 -2.75
N PRO A 169 -8.43 6.19 -3.70
CA PRO A 169 -9.46 7.01 -4.34
C PRO A 169 -10.42 6.16 -5.18
N THR A 170 -11.65 6.62 -5.30
CA THR A 170 -12.57 6.10 -6.32
C THR A 170 -11.99 6.42 -7.69
N PRO A 171 -11.77 5.41 -8.55
CA PRO A 171 -11.16 5.65 -9.85
C PRO A 171 -12.11 6.40 -10.80
N ILE A 172 -11.56 7.37 -11.50
CA ILE A 172 -12.20 8.06 -12.62
C ILE A 172 -11.40 7.69 -13.86
N LEU A 173 -11.97 6.85 -14.72
CA LEU A 173 -11.26 6.30 -15.87
C LEU A 173 -11.24 7.26 -17.05
N ASP A 174 -10.07 7.45 -17.64
CA ASP A 174 -9.89 8.06 -18.94
C ASP A 174 -9.96 6.96 -20.04
N ARG A 175 -11.04 6.97 -20.82
CA ARG A 175 -11.25 6.00 -21.88
C ARG A 175 -10.15 6.01 -22.95
N SER A 176 -9.54 7.17 -23.21
CA SER A 176 -8.44 7.27 -24.18
C SER A 176 -7.18 6.56 -23.66
N LYS A 177 -6.90 6.67 -22.38
CA LYS A 177 -5.81 5.95 -21.72
C LYS A 177 -6.07 4.46 -21.65
N VAL A 178 -7.30 4.04 -21.37
CA VAL A 178 -7.70 2.62 -21.42
C VAL A 178 -7.43 2.04 -22.81
N ALA A 179 -7.88 2.71 -23.87
CA ALA A 179 -7.64 2.27 -25.24
C ALA A 179 -6.14 2.25 -25.61
N SER A 180 -5.39 3.26 -25.16
CA SER A 180 -3.94 3.32 -25.37
C SER A 180 -3.21 2.15 -24.70
N LEU A 181 -3.53 1.84 -23.45
CA LEU A 181 -2.94 0.72 -22.70
C LEU A 181 -3.35 -0.63 -23.31
N ALA A 182 -4.60 -0.79 -23.73
CA ALA A 182 -5.07 -1.97 -24.43
C ALA A 182 -4.25 -2.23 -25.71
N SER A 183 -4.04 -1.18 -26.51
CA SER A 183 -3.21 -1.25 -27.72
C SER A 183 -1.74 -1.52 -27.40
N GLN A 184 -1.17 -0.82 -26.41
CA GLN A 184 0.24 -0.97 -26.00
C GLN A 184 0.58 -2.40 -25.60
N PHE A 185 -0.33 -3.06 -24.87
CA PHE A 185 -0.11 -4.40 -24.34
C PHE A 185 -0.80 -5.50 -25.15
N ASN A 186 -1.36 -5.21 -26.34
CA ASN A 186 -2.12 -6.13 -27.17
C ASN A 186 -3.23 -6.86 -26.38
N LEU A 187 -3.97 -6.09 -25.58
CA LEU A 187 -5.11 -6.57 -24.81
C LEU A 187 -6.41 -6.23 -25.53
N ASP A 188 -7.24 -7.25 -25.73
CA ASP A 188 -8.60 -7.10 -26.25
C ASP A 188 -9.60 -7.77 -25.30
N PRO A 189 -10.24 -7.00 -24.41
CA PRO A 189 -11.19 -7.53 -23.44
C PRO A 189 -12.44 -8.19 -24.08
N THR A 190 -12.65 -8.00 -25.40
CA THR A 190 -13.80 -8.61 -26.11
C THR A 190 -13.51 -10.05 -26.54
N THR A 191 -12.24 -10.40 -26.74
CA THR A 191 -11.82 -11.72 -27.25
C THR A 191 -10.89 -12.45 -26.27
N GLN A 192 -10.35 -11.76 -25.26
CA GLN A 192 -9.41 -12.31 -24.30
C GLN A 192 -9.99 -12.28 -22.90
N THR A 193 -9.65 -13.28 -22.09
CA THR A 193 -9.84 -13.24 -20.65
C THR A 193 -8.54 -12.80 -19.99
N ILE A 194 -8.57 -11.71 -19.23
CA ILE A 194 -7.39 -11.04 -18.68
C ILE A 194 -7.39 -11.15 -17.17
N ILE A 195 -6.41 -11.88 -16.64
CA ILE A 195 -6.11 -11.94 -15.21
C ILE A 195 -5.04 -10.91 -14.91
N GLY A 196 -5.25 -10.06 -13.90
CA GLY A 196 -4.30 -9.03 -13.55
C GLY A 196 -3.71 -9.17 -12.15
N THR A 197 -2.49 -8.70 -11.99
CA THR A 197 -1.87 -8.42 -10.68
C THR A 197 -1.08 -7.13 -10.75
N ALA A 198 -1.00 -6.42 -9.63
CA ALA A 198 -0.19 -5.21 -9.51
C ALA A 198 0.58 -5.24 -8.18
N ALA A 199 1.89 -5.37 -8.26
CA ALA A 199 2.74 -5.53 -7.09
C ALA A 199 4.21 -5.19 -7.40
N ARG A 200 5.00 -4.91 -6.36
CA ARG A 200 6.46 -4.93 -6.48
C ARG A 200 6.93 -6.34 -6.85
N LEU A 201 7.85 -6.46 -7.79
CA LEU A 201 8.39 -7.77 -8.20
C LEU A 201 9.45 -8.22 -7.19
N SER A 202 8.98 -8.71 -6.03
CA SER A 202 9.79 -9.19 -4.91
C SER A 202 9.24 -10.50 -4.36
N GLU A 203 10.04 -11.25 -3.60
CA GLU A 203 9.64 -12.53 -3.00
C GLU A 203 8.36 -12.42 -2.17
N ALA A 204 8.24 -11.34 -1.38
CA ALA A 204 7.08 -11.11 -0.53
C ALA A 204 5.74 -11.10 -1.29
N LYS A 205 5.74 -10.87 -2.62
CA LYS A 205 4.53 -10.81 -3.44
C LYS A 205 4.14 -12.12 -4.11
N GLY A 206 4.97 -13.16 -3.98
CA GLY A 206 4.61 -14.53 -4.35
C GLY A 206 4.31 -14.76 -5.85
N LEU A 207 4.78 -13.88 -6.75
CA LEU A 207 4.46 -13.93 -8.19
C LEU A 207 4.98 -15.22 -8.85
N THR A 208 6.01 -15.85 -8.30
CA THR A 208 6.50 -17.17 -8.70
C THR A 208 5.38 -18.23 -8.63
N TYR A 209 4.57 -18.20 -7.58
CA TYR A 209 3.44 -19.13 -7.41
C TYR A 209 2.29 -18.82 -8.35
N LEU A 210 2.05 -17.52 -8.64
CA LEU A 210 1.05 -17.13 -9.63
C LEU A 210 1.40 -17.63 -11.02
N LEU A 211 2.67 -17.51 -11.46
CA LEU A 211 3.11 -18.02 -12.76
C LEU A 211 2.90 -19.55 -12.86
N GLN A 212 3.19 -20.29 -11.79
CA GLN A 212 2.99 -21.74 -11.77
C GLN A 212 1.51 -22.13 -11.81
N ALA A 213 0.67 -21.43 -11.04
CA ALA A 213 -0.77 -21.63 -11.05
C ALA A 213 -1.38 -21.27 -12.42
N PHE A 214 -0.97 -20.12 -12.97
CA PHE A 214 -1.41 -19.69 -14.29
C PHE A 214 -1.03 -20.68 -15.40
N ALA A 215 0.19 -21.23 -15.37
CA ALA A 215 0.64 -22.22 -16.34
C ALA A 215 -0.28 -23.45 -16.38
N ARG A 216 -0.81 -23.88 -15.24
CA ARG A 216 -1.74 -25.02 -15.18
C ARG A 216 -3.09 -24.74 -15.83
N VAL A 217 -3.60 -23.52 -15.64
CA VAL A 217 -4.91 -23.15 -16.17
C VAL A 217 -4.87 -22.60 -17.60
N ALA A 218 -3.70 -22.21 -18.09
CA ALA A 218 -3.50 -21.64 -19.42
C ALA A 218 -3.47 -22.69 -20.54
N VAL A 219 -3.35 -23.98 -20.19
CA VAL A 219 -3.37 -25.09 -21.14
C VAL A 219 -4.66 -25.04 -21.96
N ASP A 220 -4.53 -25.14 -23.28
CA ASP A 220 -5.66 -25.10 -24.24
C ASP A 220 -6.53 -23.83 -24.19
N LYS A 221 -6.03 -22.75 -23.58
CA LYS A 221 -6.71 -21.45 -23.53
C LYS A 221 -5.88 -20.33 -24.19
N PRO A 222 -5.79 -20.31 -25.53
CA PRO A 222 -4.93 -19.36 -26.25
C PRO A 222 -5.32 -17.90 -26.04
N ASN A 223 -6.54 -17.62 -25.62
CA ASN A 223 -7.06 -16.27 -25.37
C ASN A 223 -6.92 -15.83 -23.89
N LEU A 224 -6.37 -16.67 -23.02
CA LEU A 224 -6.11 -16.28 -21.63
C LEU A 224 -4.84 -15.44 -21.54
N ARG A 225 -4.87 -14.35 -20.78
CA ARG A 225 -3.73 -13.46 -20.56
C ARG A 225 -3.51 -13.25 -19.07
N LEU A 226 -2.23 -13.19 -18.66
CA LEU A 226 -1.80 -12.74 -17.35
C LEU A 226 -1.06 -11.42 -17.50
N VAL A 227 -1.53 -10.37 -16.86
CA VAL A 227 -0.87 -9.04 -16.81
C VAL A 227 -0.26 -8.83 -15.44
N ILE A 228 1.04 -8.59 -15.40
CA ILE A 228 1.82 -8.31 -14.19
C ILE A 228 2.30 -6.86 -14.26
N ALA A 229 1.66 -5.97 -13.51
CA ALA A 229 2.06 -4.57 -13.39
C ALA A 229 2.97 -4.38 -12.18
N GLY A 230 4.10 -3.71 -12.40
CA GLY A 230 5.07 -3.39 -11.36
C GLY A 230 6.49 -3.64 -11.79
N VAL A 231 7.43 -3.24 -10.92
CA VAL A 231 8.88 -3.40 -11.10
C VAL A 231 9.51 -3.97 -9.84
N GLY A 232 10.67 -4.57 -9.95
CA GLY A 232 11.42 -5.10 -8.81
C GLY A 232 12.53 -6.05 -9.22
N ASP A 233 13.28 -6.51 -8.22
CA ASP A 233 14.51 -7.27 -8.42
C ASP A 233 14.30 -8.64 -9.07
N LEU A 234 13.08 -9.20 -8.94
CA LEU A 234 12.74 -10.50 -9.52
C LEU A 234 12.27 -10.44 -10.97
N GLU A 235 12.27 -9.29 -11.64
CA GLU A 235 11.69 -9.16 -12.98
C GLU A 235 12.29 -10.14 -13.99
N GLN A 236 13.62 -10.22 -14.05
CA GLN A 236 14.30 -11.15 -14.99
C GLN A 236 14.01 -12.59 -14.65
N GLN A 237 14.03 -12.95 -13.38
CA GLN A 237 13.75 -14.31 -12.91
C GLN A 237 12.31 -14.73 -13.27
N LEU A 238 11.32 -13.86 -13.06
CA LEU A 238 9.92 -14.12 -13.39
C LEU A 238 9.70 -14.25 -14.90
N LYS A 239 10.36 -13.43 -15.71
CA LYS A 239 10.36 -13.55 -17.18
C LYS A 239 10.96 -14.90 -17.63
N GLN A 240 12.11 -15.30 -17.08
CA GLN A 240 12.70 -16.59 -17.37
C GLN A 240 11.80 -17.75 -16.92
N GLN A 241 11.16 -17.63 -15.76
CA GLN A 241 10.20 -18.63 -15.28
C GLN A 241 9.01 -18.77 -16.22
N SER A 242 8.46 -17.67 -16.73
CA SER A 242 7.34 -17.71 -17.70
C SER A 242 7.72 -18.43 -19.01
N GLN A 243 8.97 -18.28 -19.47
CA GLN A 243 9.51 -19.01 -20.61
C GLN A 243 9.62 -20.51 -20.32
N ASN A 244 10.20 -20.88 -19.19
CA ASN A 244 10.37 -22.26 -18.78
C ASN A 244 9.03 -23.01 -18.59
N LEU A 245 7.98 -22.27 -18.17
CA LEU A 245 6.62 -22.79 -18.02
C LEU A 245 5.84 -22.80 -19.34
N GLY A 246 6.38 -22.29 -20.45
CA GLY A 246 5.70 -22.24 -21.76
C GLY A 246 4.59 -21.21 -21.87
N ILE A 247 4.50 -20.26 -20.95
CA ILE A 247 3.41 -19.24 -20.87
C ILE A 247 3.88 -17.82 -21.24
N ALA A 248 5.09 -17.66 -21.77
CA ALA A 248 5.65 -16.34 -22.07
C ALA A 248 4.81 -15.54 -23.06
N SER A 249 4.17 -16.18 -24.06
CA SER A 249 3.28 -15.53 -25.03
C SER A 249 1.94 -15.07 -24.45
N GLN A 250 1.56 -15.61 -23.27
CA GLN A 250 0.31 -15.29 -22.56
C GLN A 250 0.54 -14.40 -21.34
N THR A 251 1.82 -14.14 -20.97
CA THR A 251 2.19 -13.34 -19.79
C THR A 251 2.79 -12.00 -20.23
N ILE A 252 2.18 -10.92 -19.75
CA ILE A 252 2.57 -9.55 -20.06
C ILE A 252 3.16 -8.92 -18.80
N PHE A 253 4.45 -8.56 -18.84
CA PHE A 253 5.11 -7.77 -17.83
C PHE A 253 4.98 -6.28 -18.21
N ALA A 254 4.00 -5.60 -17.61
CA ALA A 254 3.66 -4.22 -17.98
C ALA A 254 4.64 -3.16 -17.40
N GLY A 255 5.57 -3.56 -16.53
CA GLY A 255 6.44 -2.62 -15.85
C GLY A 255 5.68 -1.70 -14.89
N TYR A 256 6.29 -0.56 -14.56
CA TYR A 256 5.61 0.47 -13.76
C TYR A 256 4.60 1.22 -14.64
N VAL A 257 3.33 1.21 -14.22
CA VAL A 257 2.21 1.85 -14.94
C VAL A 257 1.67 3.00 -14.10
N ASN A 258 1.76 4.23 -14.62
CA ASN A 258 1.21 5.42 -13.94
C ASN A 258 -0.33 5.38 -13.91
N ASP A 259 -0.94 4.98 -15.02
CA ASP A 259 -2.38 4.89 -15.20
C ASP A 259 -2.86 3.47 -14.81
N LEU A 260 -2.50 3.03 -13.60
CA LEU A 260 -2.82 1.69 -13.11
C LEU A 260 -4.33 1.42 -13.01
N PRO A 261 -5.18 2.37 -12.61
CA PRO A 261 -6.64 2.19 -12.64
C PRO A 261 -7.17 1.85 -14.03
N GLU A 262 -6.68 2.51 -15.07
CA GLU A 262 -7.05 2.28 -16.47
C GLU A 262 -6.61 0.88 -16.92
N LEU A 263 -5.39 0.46 -16.56
CA LEU A 263 -4.93 -0.90 -16.84
C LEU A 263 -5.78 -1.94 -16.10
N MET A 264 -6.06 -1.73 -14.82
CA MET A 264 -6.89 -2.65 -14.02
C MET A 264 -8.32 -2.76 -14.57
N SER A 265 -8.84 -1.71 -15.21
CA SER A 265 -10.18 -1.76 -15.81
C SER A 265 -10.31 -2.85 -16.89
N LEU A 266 -9.20 -3.18 -17.56
CA LEU A 266 -9.13 -4.23 -18.59
C LEU A 266 -9.15 -5.66 -18.02
N PHE A 267 -8.93 -5.85 -16.71
CA PHE A 267 -8.89 -7.17 -16.09
C PHE A 267 -10.30 -7.73 -15.88
N ASN A 268 -10.46 -9.03 -16.05
CA ASN A 268 -11.66 -9.74 -15.63
C ASN A 268 -11.66 -9.90 -14.09
N PHE A 269 -10.55 -10.35 -13.52
CA PHE A 269 -10.38 -10.41 -12.07
C PHE A 269 -8.91 -10.22 -11.68
N PHE A 270 -8.68 -10.02 -10.40
CA PHE A 270 -7.37 -9.68 -9.84
C PHE A 270 -6.86 -10.79 -8.94
N VAL A 271 -5.54 -11.06 -8.98
CA VAL A 271 -4.90 -12.07 -8.15
C VAL A 271 -3.74 -11.45 -7.37
N LEU A 272 -3.73 -11.61 -6.06
CA LEU A 272 -2.67 -11.13 -5.18
C LEU A 272 -2.10 -12.29 -4.34
N PRO A 273 -1.09 -13.01 -4.83
CA PRO A 273 -0.55 -14.22 -4.19
C PRO A 273 0.51 -13.92 -3.12
N SER A 274 0.38 -12.80 -2.41
CA SER A 274 1.40 -12.32 -1.47
C SER A 274 1.74 -13.33 -0.39
N LEU A 275 3.03 -13.37 0.00
CA LEU A 275 3.52 -14.14 1.14
C LEU A 275 3.55 -13.29 2.42
N GLN A 276 3.65 -11.98 2.24
CA GLN A 276 3.65 -11.00 3.33
C GLN A 276 2.95 -9.73 2.87
N GLU A 277 2.02 -9.24 3.69
CA GLU A 277 1.26 -8.03 3.43
C GLU A 277 0.74 -7.44 4.75
N ALA A 278 0.76 -6.12 4.89
CA ALA A 278 0.02 -5.47 5.96
C ALA A 278 -1.40 -5.13 5.48
N CYS A 279 -1.54 -4.09 4.66
CA CYS A 279 -2.82 -3.72 4.04
C CYS A 279 -2.55 -3.33 2.59
N SER A 280 -3.04 -4.13 1.64
CA SER A 280 -2.73 -3.98 0.22
C SER A 280 -3.52 -2.85 -0.43
N LEU A 281 -2.83 -1.80 -0.91
CA LEU A 281 -3.48 -0.79 -1.74
C LEU A 281 -3.98 -1.39 -3.06
N ALA A 282 -3.20 -2.29 -3.69
CA ALA A 282 -3.59 -2.91 -4.95
C ALA A 282 -4.86 -3.78 -4.84
N CYS A 283 -5.05 -4.47 -3.70
CA CYS A 283 -6.29 -5.18 -3.42
C CYS A 283 -7.48 -4.21 -3.32
N ALA A 284 -7.34 -3.12 -2.57
CA ALA A 284 -8.38 -2.09 -2.46
C ALA A 284 -8.65 -1.40 -3.81
N GLU A 285 -7.61 -1.15 -4.62
CA GLU A 285 -7.75 -0.60 -5.99
C GLU A 285 -8.49 -1.54 -6.92
N ALA A 286 -8.21 -2.84 -6.86
CA ALA A 286 -8.94 -3.85 -7.63
C ALA A 286 -10.43 -3.88 -7.24
N MET A 287 -10.74 -3.85 -5.94
CA MET A 287 -12.12 -3.78 -5.44
C MET A 287 -12.80 -2.47 -5.85
N ALA A 288 -12.08 -1.34 -5.82
CA ALA A 288 -12.56 -0.05 -6.31
C ALA A 288 -12.90 -0.07 -7.81
N GLN A 289 -12.20 -0.88 -8.59
CA GLN A 289 -12.42 -1.12 -10.02
C GLN A 289 -13.44 -2.24 -10.30
N GLN A 290 -14.20 -2.67 -9.28
CA GLN A 290 -15.15 -3.78 -9.44
C GLN A 290 -14.47 -5.04 -10.01
N LYS A 291 -13.36 -5.45 -9.41
CA LYS A 291 -12.69 -6.71 -9.75
C LYS A 291 -12.86 -7.69 -8.60
N ALA A 292 -13.29 -8.91 -8.91
CA ALA A 292 -13.19 -10.03 -7.98
C ALA A 292 -11.72 -10.25 -7.62
N VAL A 293 -11.41 -10.62 -6.38
CA VAL A 293 -10.02 -10.76 -5.92
C VAL A 293 -9.77 -12.18 -5.42
N ILE A 294 -8.72 -12.83 -5.96
CA ILE A 294 -8.13 -14.00 -5.31
C ILE A 294 -6.91 -13.51 -4.53
N GLY A 295 -6.96 -13.61 -3.21
CA GLY A 295 -5.87 -13.22 -2.32
C GLY A 295 -5.40 -14.39 -1.47
N THR A 296 -4.26 -14.21 -0.79
CA THR A 296 -3.74 -15.19 0.16
C THR A 296 -4.18 -14.89 1.58
N THR A 297 -4.17 -15.92 2.45
CA THR A 297 -4.52 -15.80 3.88
C THR A 297 -3.40 -15.16 4.70
N VAL A 298 -2.88 -13.98 4.26
CA VAL A 298 -1.78 -13.27 4.94
C VAL A 298 -2.17 -11.83 5.25
N GLY A 299 -1.73 -11.35 6.43
CA GLY A 299 -1.88 -9.96 6.86
C GLY A 299 -3.29 -9.41 6.68
N GLY A 300 -3.41 -8.17 6.26
CA GLY A 300 -4.70 -7.51 6.04
C GLY A 300 -5.48 -7.98 4.80
N ILE A 301 -4.92 -8.86 3.94
CA ILE A 301 -5.68 -9.44 2.82
C ILE A 301 -6.92 -10.19 3.33
N VAL A 302 -6.82 -10.88 4.46
CA VAL A 302 -7.95 -11.60 5.08
C VAL A 302 -9.07 -10.67 5.54
N GLU A 303 -8.75 -9.40 5.74
CA GLU A 303 -9.72 -8.37 6.09
C GLU A 303 -10.27 -7.66 4.85
N GLN A 304 -9.49 -7.61 3.77
CA GLN A 304 -9.91 -7.00 2.51
C GLN A 304 -10.83 -7.92 1.73
N VAL A 305 -10.43 -9.16 1.53
CA VAL A 305 -11.21 -10.16 0.78
C VAL A 305 -12.13 -10.93 1.75
N ALA A 306 -13.43 -10.77 1.57
CA ALA A 306 -14.42 -11.63 2.24
C ALA A 306 -14.54 -12.93 1.44
N ASP A 307 -13.99 -14.01 1.99
CA ASP A 307 -13.92 -15.31 1.30
C ASP A 307 -15.31 -15.81 0.89
N ASN A 308 -15.42 -16.31 -0.35
CA ASN A 308 -16.65 -16.75 -1.00
C ASN A 308 -17.75 -15.65 -1.12
N LYS A 309 -17.39 -14.35 -0.97
CA LYS A 309 -18.33 -13.23 -1.10
C LYS A 309 -17.82 -12.12 -2.02
N THR A 310 -16.53 -11.77 -1.90
CA THR A 310 -15.89 -10.74 -2.72
C THR A 310 -14.73 -11.30 -3.54
N GLY A 311 -14.50 -12.60 -3.42
CA GLY A 311 -13.40 -13.32 -4.02
C GLY A 311 -13.07 -14.57 -3.23
N PHE A 312 -11.84 -15.06 -3.37
CA PHE A 312 -11.34 -16.23 -2.65
C PHE A 312 -10.08 -15.92 -1.85
N LEU A 313 -9.96 -16.60 -0.72
CA LEU A 313 -8.74 -16.66 0.06
C LEU A 313 -8.10 -18.04 -0.09
N VAL A 314 -6.81 -18.06 -0.43
CA VAL A 314 -6.03 -19.29 -0.60
C VAL A 314 -4.82 -19.29 0.35
N PRO A 315 -4.31 -20.45 0.79
CA PRO A 315 -3.07 -20.48 1.54
C PRO A 315 -1.90 -19.89 0.73
N PRO A 316 -0.96 -19.17 1.36
CA PRO A 316 0.24 -18.71 0.65
C PRO A 316 1.06 -19.92 0.18
N GLN A 317 1.71 -19.81 -0.99
CA GLN A 317 2.53 -20.86 -1.63
C GLN A 317 1.74 -22.10 -2.13
N ASP A 318 0.44 -22.14 -1.94
CA ASP A 318 -0.40 -23.25 -2.40
C ASP A 318 -0.82 -23.02 -3.88
N ILE A 319 0.01 -23.59 -4.78
CA ILE A 319 -0.17 -23.47 -6.23
C ILE A 319 -1.44 -24.19 -6.68
N ASP A 320 -1.74 -25.34 -6.07
CA ASP A 320 -2.87 -26.19 -6.46
C ASP A 320 -4.18 -25.46 -6.16
N THR A 321 -4.37 -25.01 -4.93
CA THR A 321 -5.56 -24.26 -4.54
C THR A 321 -5.68 -22.94 -5.32
N LEU A 322 -4.56 -22.24 -5.59
CA LEU A 322 -4.58 -21.02 -6.39
C LEU A 322 -5.04 -21.30 -7.83
N ALA A 323 -4.51 -22.34 -8.47
CA ALA A 323 -4.92 -22.75 -9.81
C ALA A 323 -6.40 -23.14 -9.86
N ASP A 324 -6.87 -23.92 -8.89
CA ASP A 324 -8.27 -24.33 -8.77
C ASP A 324 -9.22 -23.14 -8.65
N LYS A 325 -8.86 -22.13 -7.83
CA LYS A 325 -9.69 -20.93 -7.68
C LYS A 325 -9.68 -20.04 -8.93
N ILE A 326 -8.53 -19.93 -9.62
CA ILE A 326 -8.44 -19.25 -10.91
C ILE A 326 -9.35 -19.98 -11.93
N GLN A 327 -9.21 -21.30 -12.07
CA GLN A 327 -10.05 -22.07 -12.99
C GLN A 327 -11.54 -21.94 -12.63
N TYR A 328 -11.86 -21.99 -11.35
CA TYR A 328 -13.24 -21.87 -10.88
C TYR A 328 -13.91 -20.55 -11.27
N LEU A 329 -13.17 -19.41 -11.22
CA LEU A 329 -13.67 -18.11 -11.71
C LEU A 329 -13.72 -18.05 -13.23
N LEU A 330 -12.76 -18.64 -13.94
CA LEU A 330 -12.79 -18.71 -15.42
C LEU A 330 -14.04 -19.43 -15.95
N ASP A 331 -14.50 -20.45 -15.23
CA ASP A 331 -15.67 -21.24 -15.61
C ASP A 331 -17.01 -20.62 -15.19
N ARG A 332 -16.98 -19.51 -14.40
CA ARG A 332 -18.16 -18.87 -13.80
C ARG A 332 -18.09 -17.35 -13.87
N PRO A 333 -18.25 -16.76 -15.05
CA PRO A 333 -18.19 -15.30 -15.21
C PRO A 333 -19.28 -14.58 -14.38
N GLU A 334 -20.44 -15.19 -14.18
CA GLU A 334 -21.51 -14.64 -13.32
C GLU A 334 -21.07 -14.49 -11.87
N LEU A 335 -20.23 -15.40 -11.35
CA LEU A 335 -19.67 -15.31 -10.00
C LEU A 335 -18.59 -14.24 -9.92
N VAL A 336 -17.82 -14.03 -10.99
CA VAL A 336 -16.87 -12.92 -11.08
C VAL A 336 -17.60 -11.60 -10.92
N ASP A 337 -18.72 -11.40 -11.61
CA ASP A 337 -19.53 -10.18 -11.52
C ASP A 337 -20.15 -10.00 -10.14
N GLU A 338 -20.66 -11.08 -9.54
CA GLU A 338 -21.19 -11.05 -8.17
C GLU A 338 -20.11 -10.62 -7.16
N PHE A 339 -18.94 -11.27 -7.21
CA PHE A 339 -17.82 -10.95 -6.31
C PHE A 339 -17.30 -9.55 -6.54
N ALA A 340 -17.22 -9.10 -7.78
CA ALA A 340 -16.81 -7.76 -8.13
C ALA A 340 -17.75 -6.69 -7.56
N HIS A 341 -19.07 -6.90 -7.69
CA HIS A 341 -20.07 -6.01 -7.12
C HIS A 341 -19.99 -5.96 -5.57
N ASN A 342 -19.89 -7.10 -4.92
CA ASN A 342 -19.76 -7.19 -3.48
C ASN A 342 -18.42 -6.58 -3.01
N GLY A 343 -17.34 -6.79 -3.77
CA GLY A 343 -16.04 -6.18 -3.55
C GLY A 343 -16.10 -4.65 -3.58
N ARG A 344 -16.80 -4.10 -4.57
CA ARG A 344 -16.99 -2.65 -4.67
C ARG A 344 -17.74 -2.07 -3.48
N LYS A 345 -18.81 -2.70 -3.00
CA LYS A 345 -19.52 -2.28 -1.78
C LYS A 345 -18.59 -2.28 -0.57
N ARG A 346 -17.82 -3.35 -0.39
CA ARG A 346 -16.86 -3.47 0.71
C ARG A 346 -15.77 -2.41 0.65
N TYR A 347 -15.26 -2.08 -0.55
CA TYR A 347 -14.35 -0.97 -0.75
C TYR A 347 -14.98 0.36 -0.27
N GLU A 348 -16.19 0.68 -0.69
CA GLU A 348 -16.88 1.92 -0.31
C GLU A 348 -17.12 2.04 1.20
N GLU A 349 -17.37 0.91 1.86
CA GLU A 349 -17.59 0.86 3.31
C GLU A 349 -16.30 1.00 4.13
N LEU A 350 -15.17 0.42 3.67
CA LEU A 350 -13.98 0.26 4.49
C LEU A 350 -12.71 0.90 3.94
N PHE A 351 -12.52 0.87 2.61
CA PHE A 351 -11.22 1.18 1.96
C PHE A 351 -11.26 2.39 1.03
N ALA A 352 -12.38 3.11 0.98
CA ALA A 352 -12.44 4.37 0.26
C ALA A 352 -11.55 5.44 0.92
N LEU A 353 -10.88 6.25 0.11
CA LEU A 353 -9.96 7.29 0.58
C LEU A 353 -10.60 8.20 1.63
N ASP A 354 -11.83 8.64 1.39
CA ASP A 354 -12.56 9.54 2.29
C ASP A 354 -12.75 8.94 3.71
N ARG A 355 -12.85 7.62 3.81
CA ARG A 355 -12.93 6.94 5.12
C ARG A 355 -11.63 7.05 5.90
N MET A 356 -10.49 6.83 5.23
CA MET A 356 -9.17 6.99 5.83
C MET A 356 -8.94 8.45 6.24
N LEU A 357 -9.24 9.39 5.34
CA LEU A 357 -9.07 10.82 5.59
C LEU A 357 -9.92 11.28 6.77
N SER A 358 -11.21 10.97 6.78
CA SER A 358 -12.13 11.36 7.86
C SER A 358 -11.71 10.79 9.23
N LYS A 359 -11.29 9.53 9.31
CA LYS A 359 -10.80 8.93 10.56
C LYS A 359 -9.50 9.59 11.03
N THR A 360 -8.58 9.88 10.11
CA THR A 360 -7.30 10.54 10.44
C THR A 360 -7.54 11.98 10.90
N GLU A 361 -8.44 12.71 10.24
CA GLU A 361 -8.83 14.06 10.65
C GLU A 361 -9.44 14.09 12.04
N ASN A 362 -10.33 13.14 12.35
CA ASN A 362 -10.91 13.01 13.69
C ASN A 362 -9.84 12.77 14.75
N LEU A 363 -8.83 11.96 14.42
CA LEU A 363 -7.69 11.71 15.31
C LEU A 363 -6.87 12.99 15.53
N TYR A 364 -6.52 13.69 14.46
CA TYR A 364 -5.77 14.96 14.55
C TYR A 364 -6.54 16.02 15.34
N SER A 365 -7.81 16.19 15.07
CA SER A 365 -8.66 17.17 15.76
C SER A 365 -8.71 16.93 17.27
N LYS A 366 -8.75 15.68 17.71
CA LYS A 366 -8.67 15.32 19.16
C LYS A 366 -7.33 15.67 19.79
N LEU A 367 -6.24 15.69 19.02
CA LEU A 367 -4.88 15.96 19.51
C LEU A 367 -4.51 17.45 19.42
N LEU A 368 -5.19 18.21 18.58
CA LEU A 368 -4.91 19.63 18.31
C LEU A 368 -5.80 20.59 19.12
N ASN A 369 -6.86 20.08 19.75
CA ASN A 369 -7.73 20.78 20.68
C ASN A 369 -7.24 20.59 22.11
#